data_88eb1ca03bf01241927983b92821e997
#
_entry.id   88eb1ca03bf01241927983b92821e997
#
_cell.length_a   1.000
_cell.length_b   1.000
_cell.length_c   1.000
_cell.angle_alpha   90.00
_cell.angle_beta   90.00
_cell.angle_gamma   90.00
#
_symmetry.space_group_name_H-M   'P 1'
#
loop_
_entity.id
_entity.type
_entity.pdbx_description
1 polymer ?
#
loop_
_entity_poly.entity_id
_entity_poly.type
_entity_poly.pdbx_seq_one_letter_code
_entity_poly.pdbx_strand_id
1 'polypeptide(L)'
;MIKSKMISFYIAVMMIWTCTVKAQDDNKSLIHKIGFDVRPSYVAPTSKFLKDDGYGNGLTLRKAASFHLKYGFQQNPNSKEGQLYPHTYQGIGISYNTFGNRQEVGNPWAAYVFQSSRIAKISSRLSFDYEWNFGASFGWHPYDENNNYRNKIIGSKINAYINLGFFLNAKLSRYCNLLVGADLTHYSNGNTHLPNAGLNTIGGRIGLVYTLNPIEESHHEI
;
A
#
# COMPACT_ATOMS: atom_id res chain seq x y z
N MET A 1 -28.01 -15.30 -17.45
CA MET A 1 -26.63 -14.92 -17.08
C MET A 1 -26.55 -13.69 -16.12
N ILE A 2 -27.48 -12.74 -16.19
CA ILE A 2 -27.51 -11.53 -15.32
C ILE A 2 -27.94 -11.86 -13.88
N LYS A 3 -28.88 -12.78 -13.66
CA LYS A 3 -29.37 -13.16 -12.30
C LYS A 3 -28.29 -13.81 -11.42
N SER A 4 -27.36 -14.57 -11.98
CA SER A 4 -26.27 -15.23 -11.23
C SER A 4 -25.25 -14.21 -10.67
N LYS A 5 -24.94 -13.17 -11.44
CA LYS A 5 -23.99 -12.11 -11.00
C LYS A 5 -24.56 -11.22 -9.90
N MET A 6 -25.88 -10.97 -9.93
CA MET A 6 -26.55 -10.23 -8.85
C MET A 6 -26.56 -11.03 -7.54
N ILE A 7 -26.81 -12.33 -7.59
CA ILE A 7 -26.82 -13.19 -6.40
C ILE A 7 -25.44 -13.21 -5.74
N SER A 8 -24.35 -13.33 -6.53
CA SER A 8 -22.98 -13.28 -6.01
C SER A 8 -22.63 -11.93 -5.38
N PHE A 9 -23.14 -10.83 -5.92
CA PHE A 9 -22.96 -9.49 -5.34
C PHE A 9 -23.69 -9.36 -4.00
N TYR A 10 -24.94 -9.83 -3.89
CA TYR A 10 -25.70 -9.80 -2.64
C TYR A 10 -25.10 -10.72 -1.56
N ILE A 11 -24.54 -11.87 -1.93
CA ILE A 11 -23.84 -12.77 -1.00
C ILE A 11 -22.56 -12.09 -0.48
N ALA A 12 -21.79 -11.40 -1.32
CA ALA A 12 -20.60 -10.66 -0.91
C ALA A 12 -20.95 -9.48 0.03
N VAL A 13 -22.03 -8.75 -0.26
CA VAL A 13 -22.53 -7.67 0.60
C VAL A 13 -23.09 -8.20 1.92
N MET A 14 -23.78 -9.34 1.92
CA MET A 14 -24.25 -10.00 3.15
C MET A 14 -23.09 -10.53 4.01
N MET A 15 -22.02 -11.04 3.43
CA MET A 15 -20.83 -11.46 4.21
C MET A 15 -20.12 -10.29 4.88
N ILE A 16 -20.18 -9.09 4.30
CA ILE A 16 -19.65 -7.87 4.93
C ILE A 16 -20.55 -7.42 6.11
N TRP A 17 -21.83 -7.70 6.05
CA TRP A 17 -22.78 -7.26 7.08
C TRP A 17 -22.88 -8.20 8.30
N THR A 18 -22.44 -9.45 8.18
CA THR A 18 -22.42 -10.40 9.31
C THR A 18 -21.23 -10.24 10.24
N CYS A 19 -20.28 -9.33 9.93
CA CYS A 19 -19.19 -8.93 10.82
C CYS A 19 -19.56 -7.84 11.80
N THR A 20 -20.83 -7.69 12.21
CA THR A 20 -21.17 -6.95 13.42
C THR A 20 -20.83 -7.79 14.64
N VAL A 21 -19.56 -7.81 14.95
CA VAL A 21 -19.03 -8.39 16.18
C VAL A 21 -19.61 -7.59 17.34
N LYS A 22 -20.35 -8.25 18.21
CA LYS A 22 -20.64 -7.77 19.54
C LYS A 22 -19.31 -7.65 20.29
N ALA A 23 -18.72 -6.46 20.28
CA ALA A 23 -17.57 -6.14 21.11
C ALA A 23 -18.03 -5.23 22.22
N GLN A 24 -18.25 -5.81 23.37
CA GLN A 24 -18.37 -5.06 24.60
C GLN A 24 -17.67 -5.80 25.70
N ASP A 25 -16.35 -5.73 25.61
CA ASP A 25 -15.42 -5.97 26.68
C ASP A 25 -14.41 -4.84 26.59
N ASP A 26 -14.29 -3.98 27.59
CA ASP A 26 -13.41 -2.80 27.57
C ASP A 26 -11.95 -3.13 27.28
N ASN A 27 -11.59 -4.39 27.43
CA ASN A 27 -10.27 -4.94 27.12
C ASN A 27 -10.07 -5.26 25.62
N LYS A 28 -11.11 -5.18 24.77
CA LYS A 28 -11.05 -5.49 23.32
C LYS A 28 -11.13 -4.27 22.41
N SER A 29 -11.03 -3.06 22.95
CA SER A 29 -11.07 -1.86 22.12
C SER A 29 -9.88 -1.83 21.15
N LEU A 30 -10.16 -1.62 19.85
CA LEU A 30 -9.14 -1.43 18.82
C LEU A 30 -8.61 0.00 18.86
N ILE A 31 -7.32 0.17 18.60
CA ILE A 31 -6.71 1.47 18.35
C ILE A 31 -6.82 1.76 16.86
N HIS A 32 -7.55 2.80 16.50
CA HIS A 32 -7.76 3.21 15.11
C HIS A 32 -6.73 4.24 14.67
N LYS A 33 -6.23 4.09 13.44
CA LYS A 33 -5.18 4.95 12.90
C LYS A 33 -5.49 5.37 11.47
N ILE A 34 -5.11 6.61 11.14
CA ILE A 34 -5.12 7.15 9.79
C ILE A 34 -3.70 7.47 9.41
N GLY A 35 -3.24 6.99 8.27
CA GLY A 35 -1.90 7.22 7.74
C GLY A 35 -1.94 7.97 6.41
N PHE A 36 -0.99 8.88 6.23
CA PHE A 36 -0.72 9.55 4.97
C PHE A 36 0.77 9.44 4.65
N ASP A 37 1.11 8.97 3.43
CA ASP A 37 2.49 8.84 2.95
C ASP A 37 2.66 9.51 1.60
N VAL A 38 3.84 10.08 1.39
CA VAL A 38 4.37 10.48 0.08
C VAL A 38 5.62 9.66 -0.21
N ARG A 39 5.68 9.09 -1.41
CA ARG A 39 6.79 8.18 -1.79
C ARG A 39 7.39 8.61 -3.12
N PRO A 40 8.40 9.52 -3.11
CA PRO A 40 9.21 9.77 -4.29
C PRO A 40 10.04 8.53 -4.63
N SER A 41 10.03 8.13 -5.91
CA SER A 41 10.61 6.85 -6.32
C SER A 41 11.35 6.95 -7.64
N TYR A 42 12.25 6.01 -7.87
CA TYR A 42 12.94 5.75 -9.11
C TYR A 42 12.33 4.50 -9.77
N VAL A 43 12.03 4.60 -11.06
CA VAL A 43 11.56 3.45 -11.85
C VAL A 43 12.76 2.62 -12.29
N ALA A 44 12.83 1.36 -11.85
CA ALA A 44 13.89 0.45 -12.23
C ALA A 44 13.79 0.10 -13.73
N PRO A 45 14.85 0.29 -14.54
CA PRO A 45 14.81 0.12 -16.00
C PRO A 45 14.90 -1.37 -16.40
N THR A 46 13.85 -2.13 -16.13
CA THR A 46 13.77 -3.57 -16.37
C THR A 46 13.45 -3.94 -17.83
N SER A 47 13.01 -2.99 -18.65
CA SER A 47 12.69 -3.21 -20.07
C SER A 47 13.30 -2.13 -20.96
N LYS A 48 13.38 -2.40 -22.28
CA LYS A 48 13.84 -1.42 -23.27
C LYS A 48 12.99 -0.15 -23.27
N PHE A 49 11.69 -0.28 -23.14
CA PHE A 49 10.75 0.86 -23.03
C PHE A 49 11.10 1.81 -21.87
N LEU A 50 11.59 1.28 -20.76
CA LEU A 50 12.01 2.07 -19.61
C LEU A 50 13.41 2.68 -19.75
N LYS A 51 14.24 2.15 -20.67
CA LYS A 51 15.63 2.57 -20.85
C LYS A 51 15.81 3.69 -21.84
N ASP A 52 14.77 4.09 -22.59
CA ASP A 52 14.88 4.95 -23.76
C ASP A 52 15.77 4.32 -24.84
N ASP A 53 15.18 3.57 -25.74
CA ASP A 53 15.86 2.88 -26.82
C ASP A 53 16.09 3.74 -28.09
N GLY A 54 16.12 5.08 -27.93
CA GLY A 54 16.47 5.98 -29.00
C GLY A 54 15.35 6.29 -29.99
N TYR A 55 14.09 5.97 -29.69
CA TYR A 55 12.93 6.32 -30.54
C TYR A 55 12.41 7.75 -30.31
N GLY A 56 13.30 8.65 -29.96
CA GLY A 56 13.14 10.08 -30.33
C GLY A 56 12.29 10.95 -29.42
N ASN A 57 11.66 10.48 -28.35
CA ASN A 57 10.89 11.35 -27.46
C ASN A 57 11.52 11.55 -26.08
N GLY A 58 12.68 10.98 -25.80
CA GLY A 58 13.51 11.28 -24.63
C GLY A 58 12.88 11.11 -23.26
N LEU A 59 11.71 10.51 -23.17
CA LEU A 59 10.98 10.34 -21.92
C LEU A 59 11.38 9.02 -21.24
N THR A 60 12.59 9.00 -20.71
CA THR A 60 12.99 7.93 -19.80
C THR A 60 12.08 7.96 -18.58
N LEU A 61 11.33 6.88 -18.39
CA LEU A 61 10.54 6.66 -17.16
C LEU A 61 11.49 6.38 -15.99
N ARG A 62 11.98 7.42 -15.35
CA ARG A 62 12.91 7.28 -14.22
C ARG A 62 12.32 7.77 -12.92
N LYS A 63 11.44 8.76 -12.98
CA LYS A 63 10.86 9.40 -11.79
C LYS A 63 9.43 8.95 -11.61
N ALA A 64 9.11 8.54 -10.41
CA ALA A 64 7.75 8.22 -9.97
C ALA A 64 7.48 8.89 -8.63
N ALA A 65 6.22 9.08 -8.35
CA ALA A 65 5.77 9.49 -7.02
C ALA A 65 4.42 8.83 -6.73
N SER A 66 4.17 8.54 -5.46
CA SER A 66 2.86 8.08 -5.02
C SER A 66 2.42 8.76 -3.73
N PHE A 67 1.11 8.92 -3.61
CA PHE A 67 0.42 9.51 -2.46
C PHE A 67 -0.51 8.45 -1.90
N HIS A 68 -0.42 8.17 -0.61
CA HIS A 68 -1.15 7.10 0.04
C HIS A 68 -2.01 7.64 1.17
N LEU A 69 -3.24 7.17 1.24
CA LEU A 69 -4.12 7.34 2.39
C LEU A 69 -4.46 5.95 2.93
N LYS A 70 -4.29 5.76 4.24
CA LYS A 70 -4.48 4.47 4.91
C LYS A 70 -5.40 4.63 6.10
N TYR A 71 -6.25 3.64 6.30
CA TYR A 71 -6.98 3.45 7.53
C TYR A 71 -6.73 2.04 8.05
N GLY A 72 -6.44 1.94 9.32
CA GLY A 72 -6.21 0.65 9.92
C GLY A 72 -6.37 0.67 11.43
N PHE A 73 -6.10 -0.48 12.01
CA PHE A 73 -6.27 -0.73 13.42
C PHE A 73 -5.12 -1.56 13.99
N GLN A 74 -4.92 -1.38 15.26
CA GLN A 74 -3.99 -2.15 16.11
C GLN A 74 -4.78 -2.70 17.28
N GLN A 75 -4.43 -3.90 17.73
CA GLN A 75 -5.01 -4.49 18.94
C GLN A 75 -4.64 -3.67 20.17
N ASN A 76 -5.53 -3.63 21.16
CA ASN A 76 -5.23 -3.05 22.46
C ASN A 76 -4.01 -3.73 23.07
N PRO A 77 -2.93 -3.00 23.38
CA PRO A 77 -1.70 -3.61 23.93
C PRO A 77 -1.93 -4.34 25.26
N ASN A 78 -2.99 -4.02 25.98
CA ASN A 78 -3.35 -4.66 27.26
C ASN A 78 -4.23 -5.91 27.08
N SER A 79 -4.67 -6.22 25.83
CA SER A 79 -5.39 -7.45 25.51
C SER A 79 -4.44 -8.61 25.25
N LYS A 80 -4.94 -9.86 25.32
CA LYS A 80 -4.16 -11.06 24.98
C LYS A 80 -3.66 -11.02 23.54
N GLU A 81 -4.53 -10.61 22.62
CA GLU A 81 -4.21 -10.46 21.19
C GLU A 81 -3.17 -9.38 20.94
N GLY A 82 -3.26 -8.25 21.65
CA GLY A 82 -2.27 -7.17 21.57
C GLY A 82 -0.90 -7.55 22.13
N GLN A 83 -0.86 -8.43 23.13
CA GLN A 83 0.39 -8.98 23.68
C GLN A 83 1.02 -10.02 22.74
N LEU A 84 0.22 -10.82 22.01
CA LEU A 84 0.71 -11.78 21.02
C LEU A 84 1.26 -11.11 19.76
N TYR A 85 0.65 -10.00 19.34
CA TYR A 85 1.04 -9.24 18.14
C TYR A 85 1.35 -7.77 18.46
N PRO A 86 2.35 -7.54 19.35
CA PRO A 86 2.66 -6.19 19.80
C PRO A 86 3.08 -5.31 18.63
N HIS A 87 2.58 -4.08 18.62
CA HIS A 87 2.92 -3.07 17.63
C HIS A 87 2.59 -3.43 16.16
N THR A 88 1.69 -4.40 15.96
CA THR A 88 1.18 -4.73 14.63
C THR A 88 -0.02 -3.85 14.32
N TYR A 89 0.07 -3.15 13.19
CA TYR A 89 -0.93 -2.24 12.65
C TYR A 89 -1.32 -2.69 11.25
N GLN A 90 -2.60 -2.91 11.00
CA GLN A 90 -3.08 -3.45 9.73
C GLN A 90 -4.37 -2.77 9.28
N GLY A 91 -4.68 -2.84 8.00
CA GLY A 91 -5.89 -2.22 7.46
C GLY A 91 -5.92 -2.15 5.94
N ILE A 92 -6.56 -1.10 5.44
CA ILE A 92 -6.75 -0.84 4.01
C ILE A 92 -6.13 0.50 3.63
N GLY A 93 -5.72 0.61 2.37
CA GLY A 93 -5.19 1.85 1.82
C GLY A 93 -5.59 2.05 0.38
N ILE A 94 -5.50 3.30 -0.04
CA ILE A 94 -5.62 3.72 -1.42
C ILE A 94 -4.41 4.58 -1.77
N SER A 95 -3.92 4.46 -3.01
CA SER A 95 -2.86 5.34 -3.51
C SER A 95 -3.14 5.86 -4.89
N TYR A 96 -2.62 7.05 -5.16
CA TYR A 96 -2.49 7.64 -6.49
C TYR A 96 -1.04 7.61 -6.88
N ASN A 97 -0.73 7.09 -8.08
CA ASN A 97 0.63 6.87 -8.53
C ASN A 97 0.86 7.62 -9.86
N THR A 98 2.01 8.26 -10.00
CA THR A 98 2.41 8.92 -11.23
C THR A 98 3.84 8.52 -11.62
N PHE A 99 4.04 8.32 -12.93
CA PHE A 99 5.34 7.88 -13.50
C PHE A 99 5.92 8.92 -14.46
N GLY A 100 5.34 10.13 -14.51
CA GLY A 100 5.79 11.17 -15.42
C GLY A 100 5.42 10.96 -16.90
N ASN A 101 4.75 9.85 -17.22
CA ASN A 101 4.27 9.53 -18.58
C ASN A 101 2.79 9.11 -18.55
N ARG A 102 1.92 10.11 -18.49
CA ARG A 102 0.48 9.89 -18.43
C ARG A 102 -0.08 9.30 -19.74
N GLN A 103 0.52 9.61 -20.89
CA GLN A 103 -0.01 9.19 -22.19
C GLN A 103 0.19 7.70 -22.43
N GLU A 104 1.36 7.17 -22.16
CA GLU A 104 1.69 5.76 -22.46
C GLU A 104 1.45 4.84 -21.25
N VAL A 105 1.65 5.32 -20.01
CA VAL A 105 1.55 4.49 -18.79
C VAL A 105 0.28 4.78 -18.01
N GLY A 106 -0.19 6.02 -18.02
CA GLY A 106 -1.28 6.47 -17.18
C GLY A 106 -0.82 6.93 -15.79
N ASN A 107 -1.79 7.32 -14.97
CA ASN A 107 -1.59 7.62 -13.55
C ASN A 107 -2.53 6.71 -12.74
N PRO A 108 -2.13 5.47 -12.44
CA PRO A 108 -3.01 4.50 -11.83
C PRO A 108 -3.26 4.79 -10.35
N TRP A 109 -4.44 4.41 -9.89
CA TRP A 109 -4.77 4.25 -8.50
C TRP A 109 -4.45 2.81 -8.06
N ALA A 110 -4.22 2.60 -6.77
CA ALA A 110 -4.20 1.27 -6.20
C ALA A 110 -5.07 1.24 -4.93
N ALA A 111 -5.79 0.12 -4.74
CA ALA A 111 -6.48 -0.22 -3.50
C ALA A 111 -5.82 -1.48 -2.94
N TYR A 112 -5.49 -1.48 -1.65
CA TYR A 112 -4.70 -2.54 -1.05
C TYR A 112 -5.03 -2.78 0.42
N VAL A 113 -4.72 -3.98 0.89
CA VAL A 113 -4.58 -4.29 2.32
C VAL A 113 -3.11 -4.10 2.71
N PHE A 114 -2.86 -3.76 3.96
CA PHE A 114 -1.50 -3.62 4.47
C PHE A 114 -1.37 -4.16 5.89
N GLN A 115 -0.16 -4.51 6.24
CA GLN A 115 0.26 -4.77 7.60
C GLN A 115 1.63 -4.14 7.83
N SER A 116 1.75 -3.43 8.94
CA SER A 116 2.99 -2.87 9.45
C SER A 116 3.28 -3.44 10.83
N SER A 117 4.54 -3.75 11.11
CA SER A 117 4.96 -4.26 12.41
C SER A 117 6.37 -3.81 12.73
N ARG A 118 6.68 -3.76 14.03
CA ARG A 118 8.00 -3.40 14.52
C ARG A 118 8.98 -4.56 14.36
N ILE A 119 10.16 -4.25 13.80
CA ILE A 119 11.31 -5.16 13.76
C ILE A 119 12.17 -4.97 15.02
N ALA A 120 12.49 -3.71 15.36
CA ALA A 120 13.35 -3.40 16.48
C ALA A 120 12.95 -2.08 17.17
N LYS A 121 13.04 -2.05 18.49
CA LYS A 121 12.95 -0.83 19.30
C LYS A 121 14.34 -0.23 19.41
N ILE A 122 14.51 1.00 18.93
CA ILE A 122 15.80 1.73 19.01
C ILE A 122 15.85 2.58 20.28
N SER A 123 14.73 3.26 20.60
CA SER A 123 14.59 4.03 21.83
C SER A 123 13.13 4.06 22.31
N SER A 124 12.82 4.79 23.36
CA SER A 124 11.43 4.98 23.83
C SER A 124 10.51 5.67 22.80
N ARG A 125 11.09 6.41 21.85
CA ARG A 125 10.37 7.17 20.83
C ARG A 125 10.71 6.79 19.39
N LEU A 126 11.63 5.84 19.16
CA LEU A 126 12.09 5.46 17.84
C LEU A 126 12.12 3.96 17.68
N SER A 127 11.52 3.45 16.60
CA SER A 127 11.59 2.05 16.21
C SER A 127 11.95 1.90 14.73
N PHE A 128 12.42 0.72 14.37
CA PHE A 128 12.58 0.28 12.99
C PHE A 128 11.47 -0.70 12.67
N ASP A 129 10.66 -0.35 11.68
CA ASP A 129 9.42 -1.06 11.33
C ASP A 129 9.47 -1.48 9.85
N TYR A 130 8.64 -2.47 9.49
CA TYR A 130 8.35 -2.82 8.10
C TYR A 130 6.86 -2.69 7.81
N GLU A 131 6.52 -2.59 6.54
CA GLU A 131 5.14 -2.64 6.04
C GLU A 131 5.12 -3.35 4.70
N TRP A 132 4.20 -4.28 4.54
CA TRP A 132 3.87 -4.83 3.24
C TRP A 132 2.46 -4.42 2.84
N ASN A 133 2.26 -4.22 1.52
CA ASN A 133 0.96 -3.91 0.93
C ASN A 133 0.70 -4.89 -0.20
N PHE A 134 -0.52 -5.35 -0.30
CA PHE A 134 -0.97 -6.22 -1.38
C PHE A 134 -2.37 -5.79 -1.86
N GLY A 135 -2.54 -5.66 -3.19
CA GLY A 135 -3.80 -5.22 -3.74
C GLY A 135 -3.83 -5.16 -5.26
N ALA A 136 -4.72 -4.33 -5.78
CA ALA A 136 -4.91 -4.13 -7.20
C ALA A 136 -4.74 -2.66 -7.57
N SER A 137 -4.11 -2.41 -8.72
CA SER A 137 -3.97 -1.09 -9.31
C SER A 137 -4.76 -1.00 -10.62
N PHE A 138 -5.35 0.16 -10.88
CA PHE A 138 -6.26 0.41 -12.01
C PHE A 138 -6.08 1.84 -12.54
N GLY A 139 -6.52 2.08 -13.79
CA GLY A 139 -6.29 3.36 -14.46
C GLY A 139 -4.98 3.41 -15.26
N TRP A 140 -4.44 2.25 -15.60
CA TRP A 140 -3.33 2.10 -16.53
C TRP A 140 -3.76 2.33 -17.96
N HIS A 141 -2.83 2.81 -18.80
CA HIS A 141 -2.94 2.78 -20.24
C HIS A 141 -2.16 1.56 -20.76
N PRO A 142 -2.82 0.41 -21.02
CA PRO A 142 -2.13 -0.80 -21.43
C PRO A 142 -1.59 -0.71 -22.84
N TYR A 143 -0.74 -1.67 -23.21
CA TYR A 143 -0.34 -1.89 -24.61
C TYR A 143 -1.53 -1.99 -25.53
N ASP A 144 -1.45 -1.32 -26.67
CA ASP A 144 -2.39 -1.39 -27.78
C ASP A 144 -1.59 -1.26 -29.08
N GLU A 145 -1.84 -2.13 -30.05
CA GLU A 145 -1.06 -2.19 -31.30
C GLU A 145 -1.15 -0.91 -32.12
N ASN A 146 -2.27 -0.21 -32.06
CA ASN A 146 -2.53 0.98 -32.86
C ASN A 146 -2.19 2.28 -32.10
N ASN A 147 -2.53 2.34 -30.79
CA ASN A 147 -2.53 3.60 -30.06
C ASN A 147 -1.44 3.67 -28.97
N ASN A 148 -0.90 2.52 -28.51
CA ASN A 148 0.09 2.46 -27.43
C ASN A 148 1.09 1.30 -27.61
N TYR A 149 1.58 1.10 -28.82
CA TYR A 149 2.45 -0.02 -29.21
C TYR A 149 3.82 0.00 -28.53
N ARG A 150 4.25 1.14 -28.00
CA ARG A 150 5.53 1.33 -27.31
C ARG A 150 5.52 0.78 -25.89
N ASN A 151 4.36 0.80 -25.21
CA ASN A 151 4.24 0.30 -23.85
C ASN A 151 4.35 -1.23 -23.78
N LYS A 152 5.57 -1.72 -23.53
CA LYS A 152 5.85 -3.17 -23.40
C LYS A 152 5.84 -3.66 -21.94
N ILE A 153 5.45 -2.80 -20.97
CA ILE A 153 5.50 -3.12 -19.54
C ILE A 153 4.15 -3.55 -18.97
N ILE A 154 3.06 -2.98 -19.47
CA ILE A 154 1.70 -3.16 -18.94
C ILE A 154 0.76 -3.59 -20.09
N GLY A 155 0.24 -4.81 -20.01
CA GLY A 155 -0.70 -5.38 -20.98
C GLY A 155 -2.17 -5.35 -20.53
N SER A 156 -2.49 -4.89 -19.33
CA SER A 156 -3.86 -4.90 -18.79
C SER A 156 -4.22 -3.62 -18.04
N LYS A 157 -5.53 -3.32 -17.98
CA LYS A 157 -6.07 -2.15 -17.26
C LYS A 157 -6.03 -2.31 -15.74
N ILE A 158 -5.95 -3.56 -15.26
CA ILE A 158 -5.86 -3.89 -13.83
C ILE A 158 -4.61 -4.75 -13.64
N ASN A 159 -3.79 -4.38 -12.66
CA ASN A 159 -2.54 -5.06 -12.33
C ASN A 159 -2.47 -5.29 -10.81
N ALA A 160 -1.76 -6.33 -10.38
CA ALA A 160 -1.40 -6.51 -9.00
C ALA A 160 -0.53 -5.33 -8.52
N TYR A 161 -0.71 -4.94 -7.29
CA TYR A 161 0.08 -3.97 -6.56
C TYR A 161 0.70 -4.66 -5.36
N ILE A 162 2.03 -4.71 -5.31
CA ILE A 162 2.79 -5.33 -4.22
C ILE A 162 3.83 -4.31 -3.78
N ASN A 163 3.87 -4.03 -2.48
CA ASN A 163 4.87 -3.12 -1.91
C ASN A 163 5.47 -3.72 -0.63
N LEU A 164 6.74 -3.47 -0.42
CA LEU A 164 7.48 -3.76 0.80
C LEU A 164 8.29 -2.52 1.18
N GLY A 165 8.09 -2.03 2.38
CA GLY A 165 8.79 -0.87 2.92
C GLY A 165 9.45 -1.17 4.26
N PHE A 166 10.58 -0.48 4.50
CA PHE A 166 11.30 -0.46 5.77
C PHE A 166 11.53 0.98 6.18
N PHE A 167 11.23 1.32 7.42
CA PHE A 167 11.27 2.71 7.86
C PHE A 167 11.54 2.87 9.35
N LEU A 168 12.06 4.03 9.69
CA LEU A 168 12.10 4.53 11.05
C LEU A 168 10.74 5.13 11.39
N ASN A 169 10.21 4.76 12.54
CA ASN A 169 8.95 5.24 13.09
C ASN A 169 9.25 6.04 14.35
N ALA A 170 9.13 7.36 14.25
CA ALA A 170 9.40 8.30 15.34
C ALA A 170 8.09 8.77 15.98
N LYS A 171 7.89 8.46 17.26
CA LYS A 171 6.74 8.90 18.05
C LYS A 171 6.91 10.39 18.40
N LEU A 172 6.17 11.25 17.69
CA LEU A 172 6.14 12.70 17.94
C LEU A 172 5.29 13.04 19.17
N SER A 173 4.14 12.37 19.31
CA SER A 173 3.23 12.51 20.44
C SER A 173 2.48 11.18 20.69
N ARG A 174 1.57 11.14 21.64
CA ARG A 174 0.67 9.98 21.82
C ARG A 174 -0.29 9.79 20.64
N TYR A 175 -0.52 10.82 19.84
CA TYR A 175 -1.43 10.78 18.70
C TYR A 175 -0.73 10.70 17.34
N CYS A 176 0.54 11.09 17.22
CA CYS A 176 1.18 11.29 15.94
C CYS A 176 2.56 10.63 15.87
N ASN A 177 2.79 9.90 14.80
CA ASN A 177 4.07 9.29 14.45
C ASN A 177 4.53 9.79 13.08
N LEU A 178 5.82 10.05 12.94
CA LEU A 178 6.51 10.33 11.68
C LEU A 178 7.19 9.05 11.19
N LEU A 179 6.99 8.74 9.91
CA LEU A 179 7.60 7.61 9.23
C LEU A 179 8.60 8.12 8.19
N VAL A 180 9.83 7.62 8.21
CA VAL A 180 10.85 7.94 7.19
C VAL A 180 11.58 6.66 6.81
N GLY A 181 11.61 6.32 5.53
CA GLY A 181 12.23 5.08 5.10
C GLY A 181 12.31 4.89 3.60
N ALA A 182 12.37 3.64 3.18
CA ALA A 182 12.46 3.23 1.79
C ALA A 182 11.41 2.17 1.45
N ASP A 183 11.02 2.15 0.17
CA ASP A 183 9.99 1.27 -0.38
C ASP A 183 10.45 0.62 -1.68
N LEU A 184 10.01 -0.61 -1.87
CA LEU A 184 10.06 -1.35 -3.13
C LEU A 184 8.63 -1.62 -3.58
N THR A 185 8.27 -1.25 -4.81
CA THR A 185 6.92 -1.51 -5.34
C THR A 185 7.00 -2.24 -6.67
N HIS A 186 6.11 -3.21 -6.86
CA HIS A 186 5.96 -4.01 -8.07
C HIS A 186 4.53 -3.94 -8.59
N TYR A 187 4.41 -3.71 -9.91
CA TYR A 187 3.14 -3.78 -10.63
C TYR A 187 3.25 -4.78 -11.77
N SER A 188 2.31 -5.73 -11.85
CA SER A 188 2.21 -6.68 -12.96
C SER A 188 0.84 -7.35 -13.01
N ASN A 189 0.51 -7.94 -14.16
CA ASN A 189 -0.72 -8.73 -14.31
C ASN A 189 -0.48 -10.26 -14.18
N GLY A 190 0.72 -10.69 -13.74
CA GLY A 190 1.04 -12.11 -13.63
C GLY A 190 1.05 -12.86 -14.98
N ASN A 191 1.36 -12.19 -16.08
CA ASN A 191 1.35 -12.72 -17.46
C ASN A 191 -0.03 -13.17 -17.98
N THR A 192 -1.10 -12.66 -17.40
CA THR A 192 -2.46 -12.94 -17.92
C THR A 192 -2.74 -12.23 -19.25
N HIS A 193 -2.01 -11.13 -19.53
CA HIS A 193 -2.04 -10.36 -20.78
C HIS A 193 -0.65 -9.88 -21.13
N LEU A 194 -0.21 -10.16 -22.35
CA LEU A 194 1.08 -9.70 -22.87
C LEU A 194 0.93 -8.39 -23.67
N PRO A 195 1.98 -7.54 -23.68
CA PRO A 195 3.26 -7.67 -22.97
C PRO A 195 3.14 -7.36 -21.48
N ASN A 196 3.93 -8.03 -20.63
CA ASN A 196 3.95 -7.79 -19.18
C ASN A 196 5.39 -7.88 -18.64
N ALA A 197 6.23 -6.91 -18.98
CA ALA A 197 7.56 -6.81 -18.37
C ALA A 197 7.47 -6.36 -16.90
N GLY A 198 6.30 -5.87 -16.46
CA GLY A 198 6.08 -5.30 -15.15
C GLY A 198 6.78 -3.96 -14.93
N LEU A 199 6.39 -3.25 -13.88
CA LEU A 199 7.00 -2.00 -13.49
C LEU A 199 7.42 -2.09 -12.03
N ASN A 200 8.70 -1.79 -11.76
CA ASN A 200 9.28 -1.81 -10.43
C ASN A 200 9.75 -0.41 -10.05
N THR A 201 9.50 -0.01 -8.81
CA THR A 201 10.01 1.26 -8.26
C THR A 201 10.76 1.02 -6.97
N ILE A 202 11.81 1.82 -6.76
CA ILE A 202 12.57 1.92 -5.52
C ILE A 202 12.54 3.37 -5.10
N GLY A 203 12.13 3.66 -3.86
CA GLY A 203 12.00 5.04 -3.44
C GLY A 203 12.09 5.26 -1.95
N GLY A 204 11.99 6.54 -1.59
CA GLY A 204 11.84 6.97 -0.20
C GLY A 204 10.39 6.99 0.22
N ARG A 205 10.16 6.97 1.52
CA ARG A 205 8.86 7.19 2.17
C ARG A 205 9.01 8.29 3.21
N ILE A 206 8.07 9.23 3.19
CA ILE A 206 7.83 10.16 4.29
C ILE A 206 6.35 10.12 4.58
N GLY A 207 5.97 9.86 5.83
CA GLY A 207 4.57 9.69 6.19
C GLY A 207 4.26 10.13 7.62
N LEU A 208 2.99 10.35 7.87
CA LEU A 208 2.44 10.61 9.19
C LEU A 208 1.34 9.58 9.48
N VAL A 209 1.33 9.08 10.71
CA VAL A 209 0.25 8.23 11.22
C VAL A 209 -0.37 8.91 12.43
N TYR A 210 -1.66 9.16 12.34
CA TYR A 210 -2.46 9.73 13.41
C TYR A 210 -3.30 8.65 14.09
N THR A 211 -3.18 8.55 15.41
CA THR A 211 -3.94 7.63 16.25
C THR A 211 -5.19 8.33 16.79
N LEU A 212 -6.38 7.81 16.47
CA LEU A 212 -7.65 8.42 16.84
C LEU A 212 -7.96 8.25 18.34
N ASN A 213 -7.69 7.07 18.88
CA ASN A 213 -8.00 6.66 20.25
C ASN A 213 -6.80 5.96 20.90
N PRO A 214 -5.74 6.71 21.28
CA PRO A 214 -4.56 6.11 21.88
C PRO A 214 -4.89 5.49 23.24
N ILE A 215 -4.44 4.25 23.44
CA ILE A 215 -4.52 3.51 24.70
C ILE A 215 -3.11 3.47 25.29
N GLU A 216 -2.97 3.76 26.57
CA GLU A 216 -1.70 3.65 27.26
C GLU A 216 -1.43 2.17 27.61
N GLU A 217 -0.19 1.74 27.36
CA GLU A 217 0.26 0.42 27.80
C GLU A 217 0.37 0.45 29.32
N SER A 218 -0.36 -0.43 30.01
CA SER A 218 -0.19 -0.64 31.44
C SER A 218 1.19 -1.29 31.66
N HIS A 219 2.11 -0.55 32.27
CA HIS A 219 3.33 -1.15 32.77
C HIS A 219 2.97 -2.09 33.93
N HIS A 220 2.83 -3.37 33.65
CA HIS A 220 2.96 -4.36 34.71
C HIS A 220 4.45 -4.40 35.05
N GLU A 221 4.87 -3.71 36.11
CA GLU A 221 6.13 -3.99 36.77
C GLU A 221 6.06 -5.46 37.26
N ILE A 222 6.94 -6.28 36.70
CA ILE A 222 7.19 -7.66 37.16
C ILE A 222 8.26 -7.58 38.25
#